data_c769bbe7ddb2c03f56658703c086d18f
#
_entry.id   c769bbe7ddb2c03f56658703c086d18f
#
_cell.length_a   1.000
_cell.length_b   1.000
_cell.length_c   1.000
_cell.angle_alpha   90.00
_cell.angle_beta   90.00
_cell.angle_gamma   90.00
#
_symmetry.space_group_name_H-M   'P 1'
#
loop_
_entity.id
_entity.type
_entity.pdbx_description
1 polymer ?
#
loop_
_entity_poly.entity_id
_entity_poly.type
_entity_poly.pdbx_seq_one_letter_code
_entity_poly.pdbx_strand_id
1 'polypeptide(L)'
;MYLTIMKLTNAILAGLMLGMAHGVSIQAGEDKITKGYYSMDAMGCMLLKECTKDVQRINSSIDLMNAYPDANWYLVKDEFDQIMIAFKKIGVHVHLADERYFPHSHRGVYHTVSNHFYLNKRYMYQPHVLMSVVRHEGWHAAQDCMAGTIKNSMIAIIKPEDEVPPIWQEMVKRTYPPAAQPWEAEATWAGKTENMTMEALESCARGTMWTDYDPTPLTRQWLEENGYIKD
;
A
#
# COMPACT_ATOMS: atom_id res chain seq x y z
N MET A 1 1.32 44.46 -29.26
CA MET A 1 1.48 44.92 -30.64
C MET A 1 2.19 43.83 -31.41
N TYR A 2 1.54 43.38 -32.50
CA TYR A 2 1.88 42.39 -33.52
C TYR A 2 1.87 40.87 -33.14
N LEU A 3 0.73 40.29 -33.49
CA LEU A 3 0.51 38.87 -33.86
C LEU A 3 1.34 38.54 -35.13
N THR A 4 1.87 37.32 -35.15
CA THR A 4 2.24 36.68 -36.42
C THR A 4 1.74 35.21 -36.38
N ILE A 5 0.70 34.98 -37.18
CA ILE A 5 0.11 33.69 -37.48
C ILE A 5 0.96 33.05 -38.60
N MET A 6 1.48 31.87 -38.37
CA MET A 6 1.99 31.01 -39.44
C MET A 6 1.06 29.81 -39.64
N LYS A 7 0.41 29.80 -40.82
CA LYS A 7 -0.30 28.66 -41.40
C LYS A 7 0.74 27.63 -41.88
N LEU A 8 0.61 26.39 -41.49
CA LEU A 8 1.28 25.27 -42.16
C LEU A 8 0.25 24.37 -42.82
N THR A 9 0.49 24.18 -44.09
CA THR A 9 -0.27 23.43 -45.07
C THR A 9 -0.19 21.92 -44.87
N ASN A 10 -1.31 21.25 -45.15
CA ASN A 10 -1.48 19.80 -45.22
C ASN A 10 -0.56 19.18 -46.27
N ALA A 11 0.19 18.14 -45.90
CA ALA A 11 0.72 17.14 -46.81
C ALA A 11 0.21 15.76 -46.37
N ILE A 12 -0.68 15.21 -47.18
CA ILE A 12 -1.17 13.83 -47.05
C ILE A 12 -0.07 12.93 -47.64
N LEU A 13 0.53 12.06 -46.81
CA LEU A 13 1.30 10.90 -47.30
C LEU A 13 0.61 9.64 -46.85
N ALA A 14 0.04 8.92 -47.81
CA ALA A 14 -0.43 7.56 -47.67
C ALA A 14 0.80 6.62 -47.53
N GLY A 15 1.00 6.06 -46.36
CA GLY A 15 2.03 5.06 -46.08
C GLY A 15 1.41 3.76 -45.59
N LEU A 16 1.78 2.67 -46.27
CA LEU A 16 1.35 1.29 -46.08
C LEU A 16 1.31 0.87 -44.61
N MET A 17 0.17 0.33 -44.18
CA MET A 17 0.01 -0.41 -42.93
C MET A 17 0.69 -1.80 -43.09
N LEU A 18 1.98 -1.89 -42.72
CA LEU A 18 2.54 -3.19 -42.32
C LEU A 18 2.15 -3.40 -40.85
N GLY A 19 1.27 -4.35 -40.60
CA GLY A 19 0.90 -4.81 -39.28
C GLY A 19 2.12 -5.42 -38.57
N MET A 20 2.81 -4.61 -37.76
CA MET A 20 3.74 -5.11 -36.76
C MET A 20 2.89 -5.52 -35.57
N ALA A 21 2.75 -6.82 -35.37
CA ALA A 21 2.33 -7.37 -34.08
C ALA A 21 3.30 -6.83 -33.04
N HIS A 22 2.85 -5.86 -32.25
CA HIS A 22 3.57 -5.43 -31.05
C HIS A 22 3.47 -6.56 -30.06
N GLY A 23 4.42 -7.49 -30.10
CA GLY A 23 4.68 -8.38 -29.00
C GLY A 23 4.87 -7.50 -27.78
N VAL A 24 4.01 -7.67 -26.76
CA VAL A 24 4.23 -7.08 -25.45
C VAL A 24 5.56 -7.66 -24.98
N SER A 25 6.62 -6.91 -25.15
CA SER A 25 7.91 -7.21 -24.56
C SER A 25 7.68 -7.15 -23.06
N ILE A 26 7.65 -8.31 -22.42
CA ILE A 26 7.76 -8.40 -20.96
C ILE A 26 9.17 -7.87 -20.67
N GLN A 27 9.23 -6.62 -20.31
CA GLN A 27 10.47 -5.96 -19.94
C GLN A 27 11.01 -6.70 -18.71
N ALA A 28 12.14 -7.40 -18.86
CA ALA A 28 12.80 -8.08 -17.76
C ALA A 28 12.97 -7.04 -16.65
N GLY A 29 12.47 -7.34 -15.45
CA GLY A 29 12.48 -6.41 -14.32
C GLY A 29 13.85 -5.77 -14.15
N GLU A 30 13.90 -4.45 -14.04
CA GLU A 30 15.12 -3.68 -13.88
C GLU A 30 15.58 -3.74 -12.42
N ASP A 31 16.87 -3.90 -12.21
CA ASP A 31 17.50 -3.88 -10.90
C ASP A 31 18.70 -2.94 -10.95
N LYS A 32 18.55 -1.75 -10.36
CA LYS A 32 19.60 -0.73 -10.28
C LYS A 32 20.49 -0.90 -9.04
N ILE A 33 20.21 -1.90 -8.20
CA ILE A 33 21.03 -2.18 -7.02
C ILE A 33 22.39 -2.73 -7.45
N THR A 34 23.43 -2.00 -7.16
CA THR A 34 24.82 -2.38 -7.41
C THR A 34 25.53 -2.74 -6.12
N LYS A 35 26.74 -3.33 -6.23
CA LYS A 35 27.59 -3.60 -5.07
C LYS A 35 27.90 -2.28 -4.34
N GLY A 36 27.57 -2.18 -3.05
CA GLY A 36 27.73 -0.97 -2.24
C GLY A 36 26.45 -0.17 -2.03
N TYR A 37 25.33 -0.60 -2.60
CA TYR A 37 24.03 0.01 -2.33
C TYR A 37 23.61 -0.27 -0.89
N TYR A 38 23.17 0.74 -0.16
CA TYR A 38 22.66 0.59 1.21
C TYR A 38 21.20 0.10 1.18
N SER A 39 20.77 -0.62 2.20
CA SER A 39 19.42 -1.21 2.26
C SER A 39 18.28 -0.18 2.17
N MET A 40 18.49 1.04 2.70
CA MET A 40 17.51 2.13 2.58
C MET A 40 17.41 2.65 1.14
N ASP A 41 18.52 2.69 0.42
CA ASP A 41 18.53 3.09 -0.99
C ASP A 41 17.85 2.02 -1.85
N ALA A 42 18.04 0.74 -1.51
CA ALA A 42 17.38 -0.37 -2.18
C ALA A 42 15.86 -0.31 -2.01
N MET A 43 15.38 -0.01 -0.81
CA MET A 43 13.96 0.20 -0.56
C MET A 43 13.44 1.40 -1.36
N GLY A 44 14.14 2.52 -1.33
CA GLY A 44 13.80 3.71 -2.13
C GLY A 44 13.69 3.40 -3.62
N CYS A 45 14.63 2.64 -4.18
CA CYS A 45 14.60 2.20 -5.58
C CYS A 45 13.34 1.39 -5.90
N MET A 46 12.94 0.48 -5.02
CA MET A 46 11.71 -0.31 -5.16
C MET A 46 10.46 0.58 -5.06
N LEU A 47 10.39 1.45 -4.04
CA LEU A 47 9.24 2.35 -3.82
C LEU A 47 9.02 3.31 -4.99
N LEU A 48 10.09 3.79 -5.60
CA LEU A 48 10.07 4.62 -6.80
C LEU A 48 9.84 3.83 -8.09
N LYS A 49 9.72 2.50 -8.02
CA LYS A 49 9.55 1.58 -9.17
C LYS A 49 10.73 1.58 -10.15
N GLU A 50 11.89 1.98 -9.71
CA GLU A 50 13.14 1.91 -10.47
C GLU A 50 13.81 0.54 -10.37
N CYS A 51 13.48 -0.22 -9.31
CA CYS A 51 13.88 -1.61 -9.10
C CYS A 51 12.62 -2.48 -9.09
N THR A 52 12.41 -3.26 -10.15
CA THR A 52 11.23 -4.12 -10.34
C THR A 52 11.57 -5.59 -10.48
N LYS A 53 12.84 -5.95 -10.56
CA LYS A 53 13.28 -7.34 -10.64
C LYS A 53 12.95 -8.07 -9.33
N ASP A 54 12.35 -9.26 -9.44
CA ASP A 54 11.89 -10.08 -8.31
C ASP A 54 10.85 -9.36 -7.42
N VAL A 55 10.06 -8.46 -8.02
CA VAL A 55 8.88 -7.84 -7.44
C VAL A 55 7.66 -8.40 -8.16
N GLN A 56 6.89 -9.24 -7.48
CA GLN A 56 5.72 -9.93 -8.02
C GLN A 56 4.43 -9.34 -7.46
N ARG A 57 3.48 -8.99 -8.31
CA ARG A 57 2.14 -8.56 -7.88
C ARG A 57 1.35 -9.73 -7.32
N ILE A 58 0.64 -9.48 -6.22
CA ILE A 58 -0.27 -10.42 -5.56
C ILE A 58 -1.69 -9.87 -5.64
N ASN A 59 -2.64 -10.70 -6.06
CA ASN A 59 -4.03 -10.30 -6.20
C ASN A 59 -5.00 -11.16 -5.36
N SER A 60 -4.55 -12.34 -4.92
CA SER A 60 -5.35 -13.28 -4.15
C SER A 60 -4.50 -14.29 -3.39
N SER A 61 -5.13 -15.10 -2.54
CA SER A 61 -4.49 -16.23 -1.87
C SER A 61 -3.94 -17.28 -2.84
N ILE A 62 -4.46 -17.37 -4.07
CA ILE A 62 -3.93 -18.27 -5.09
C ILE A 62 -2.48 -17.90 -5.45
N ASP A 63 -2.17 -16.61 -5.55
CA ASP A 63 -0.80 -16.17 -5.81
C ASP A 63 0.16 -16.56 -4.68
N LEU A 64 -0.32 -16.51 -3.42
CA LEU A 64 0.44 -16.97 -2.26
C LEU A 64 0.65 -18.48 -2.27
N MET A 65 -0.39 -19.26 -2.61
CA MET A 65 -0.29 -20.72 -2.73
C MET A 65 0.73 -21.12 -3.80
N ASN A 66 0.79 -20.38 -4.91
CA ASN A 66 1.77 -20.59 -5.96
C ASN A 66 3.19 -20.21 -5.52
N ALA A 67 3.34 -19.12 -4.73
CA ALA A 67 4.64 -18.67 -4.22
C ALA A 67 5.18 -19.56 -3.09
N TYR A 68 4.28 -20.17 -2.29
CA TYR A 68 4.60 -20.96 -1.10
C TYR A 68 3.68 -22.20 -1.03
N PRO A 69 3.89 -23.21 -1.89
CA PRO A 69 2.99 -24.36 -2.02
C PRO A 69 2.95 -25.25 -0.78
N ASP A 70 4.01 -25.25 0.03
CA ASP A 70 4.11 -26.07 1.25
C ASP A 70 3.44 -25.42 2.47
N ALA A 71 2.97 -24.18 2.37
CA ALA A 71 2.34 -23.48 3.48
C ALA A 71 0.82 -23.74 3.54
N ASN A 72 0.29 -23.89 4.75
CA ASN A 72 -1.14 -24.12 4.96
C ASN A 72 -1.89 -22.77 5.07
N TRP A 73 -2.52 -22.35 4.00
CA TRP A 73 -3.27 -21.09 3.88
C TRP A 73 -4.73 -21.18 4.33
N TYR A 74 -5.23 -22.38 4.63
CA TYR A 74 -6.66 -22.63 4.87
C TYR A 74 -7.29 -21.70 5.92
N LEU A 75 -6.57 -21.43 7.02
CA LEU A 75 -7.10 -20.62 8.13
C LEU A 75 -7.12 -19.12 7.87
N VAL A 76 -6.39 -18.65 6.87
CA VAL A 76 -6.19 -17.20 6.65
C VAL A 76 -6.63 -16.72 5.26
N LYS A 77 -6.87 -17.64 4.34
CA LYS A 77 -7.15 -17.29 2.93
C LYS A 77 -8.38 -16.42 2.74
N ASP A 78 -9.45 -16.67 3.50
CA ASP A 78 -10.72 -15.97 3.33
C ASP A 78 -10.60 -14.51 3.77
N GLU A 79 -9.98 -14.22 4.94
CA GLU A 79 -9.71 -12.86 5.38
C GLU A 79 -8.71 -12.16 4.44
N PHE A 80 -7.65 -12.88 4.03
CA PHE A 80 -6.68 -12.33 3.08
C PHE A 80 -7.37 -11.90 1.77
N ASP A 81 -8.20 -12.78 1.18
CA ASP A 81 -8.88 -12.49 -0.09
C ASP A 81 -9.86 -11.30 0.05
N GLN A 82 -10.55 -11.15 1.19
CA GLN A 82 -11.42 -10.02 1.46
C GLN A 82 -10.62 -8.72 1.57
N ILE A 83 -9.48 -8.72 2.27
CA ILE A 83 -8.56 -7.58 2.32
C ILE A 83 -8.07 -7.22 0.91
N MET A 84 -7.70 -8.22 0.09
CA MET A 84 -7.24 -7.98 -1.29
C MET A 84 -8.34 -7.38 -2.17
N ILE A 85 -9.60 -7.79 -1.99
CA ILE A 85 -10.76 -7.20 -2.68
C ILE A 85 -10.94 -5.73 -2.26
N ALA A 86 -10.83 -5.41 -0.96
CA ALA A 86 -10.91 -4.05 -0.46
C ALA A 86 -9.77 -3.19 -1.00
N PHE A 87 -8.53 -3.66 -0.93
CA PHE A 87 -7.37 -2.99 -1.52
C PHE A 87 -7.57 -2.65 -3.00
N LYS A 88 -8.04 -3.61 -3.78
CA LYS A 88 -8.32 -3.39 -5.20
C LYS A 88 -9.35 -2.29 -5.43
N LYS A 89 -10.41 -2.24 -4.61
CA LYS A 89 -11.46 -1.22 -4.71
C LYS A 89 -10.95 0.19 -4.40
N ILE A 90 -10.08 0.32 -3.40
CA ILE A 90 -9.50 1.61 -3.00
C ILE A 90 -8.25 2.00 -3.81
N GLY A 91 -7.72 1.11 -4.65
CA GLY A 91 -6.58 1.39 -5.52
C GLY A 91 -5.21 1.06 -4.94
N VAL A 92 -5.15 0.25 -3.87
CA VAL A 92 -3.89 -0.26 -3.31
C VAL A 92 -3.41 -1.48 -4.10
N HIS A 93 -2.11 -1.55 -4.35
CA HIS A 93 -1.44 -2.61 -5.08
C HIS A 93 -0.47 -3.38 -4.20
N VAL A 94 -0.69 -4.68 -4.02
CA VAL A 94 0.13 -5.53 -3.16
C VAL A 94 1.18 -6.31 -3.96
N HIS A 95 2.39 -6.39 -3.42
CA HIS A 95 3.52 -7.06 -4.05
C HIS A 95 4.28 -7.94 -3.06
N LEU A 96 4.78 -9.09 -3.54
CA LEU A 96 5.88 -9.82 -2.91
C LEU A 96 7.19 -9.31 -3.54
N ALA A 97 8.13 -8.87 -2.72
CA ALA A 97 9.41 -8.37 -3.18
C ALA A 97 10.56 -9.10 -2.47
N ASP A 98 11.69 -9.23 -3.16
CA ASP A 98 12.88 -9.88 -2.64
C ASP A 98 13.43 -9.16 -1.40
N GLU A 99 14.04 -9.93 -0.47
CA GLU A 99 14.56 -9.39 0.79
C GLU A 99 15.61 -8.29 0.63
N ARG A 100 16.34 -8.27 -0.50
CA ARG A 100 17.37 -7.25 -0.77
C ARG A 100 16.85 -5.81 -0.82
N TYR A 101 15.53 -5.64 -1.03
CA TYR A 101 14.89 -4.33 -1.05
C TYR A 101 14.51 -3.80 0.33
N PHE A 102 14.60 -4.62 1.37
CA PHE A 102 14.16 -4.24 2.71
C PHE A 102 15.34 -4.03 3.64
N PRO A 103 15.29 -3.00 4.51
CA PRO A 103 16.19 -2.92 5.64
C PRO A 103 16.08 -4.18 6.51
N HIS A 104 17.13 -4.46 7.27
CA HIS A 104 17.16 -5.64 8.12
C HIS A 104 15.93 -5.73 9.03
N SER A 105 15.30 -6.88 9.08
CA SER A 105 14.07 -7.19 9.83
C SER A 105 12.75 -6.54 9.37
N HIS A 106 12.75 -5.67 8.37
CA HIS A 106 11.50 -5.15 7.81
C HIS A 106 10.73 -6.26 7.08
N ARG A 107 9.45 -6.42 7.42
CA ARG A 107 8.59 -7.47 6.88
C ARG A 107 7.63 -6.99 5.81
N GLY A 108 7.26 -5.72 5.85
CA GLY A 108 6.38 -5.06 4.90
C GLY A 108 6.58 -3.55 4.93
N VAL A 109 5.99 -2.87 3.97
CA VAL A 109 5.89 -1.42 3.91
C VAL A 109 4.70 -1.00 3.04
N TYR A 110 3.84 -0.15 3.56
CA TYR A 110 2.84 0.57 2.77
C TYR A 110 3.38 1.95 2.39
N HIS A 111 3.42 2.24 1.10
CA HIS A 111 3.90 3.52 0.57
C HIS A 111 2.72 4.40 0.17
N THR A 112 2.34 5.32 1.02
CA THR A 112 1.16 6.21 0.88
C THR A 112 1.18 7.03 -0.41
N VAL A 113 2.35 7.49 -0.88
CA VAL A 113 2.48 8.31 -2.09
C VAL A 113 2.08 7.55 -3.36
N SER A 114 2.40 6.26 -3.45
CA SER A 114 2.14 5.46 -4.64
C SER A 114 1.01 4.43 -4.46
N ASN A 115 0.49 4.28 -3.25
CA ASN A 115 -0.50 3.28 -2.85
C ASN A 115 -0.06 1.84 -3.18
N HIS A 116 1.23 1.58 -2.97
CA HIS A 116 1.81 0.27 -3.12
C HIS A 116 2.20 -0.30 -1.76
N PHE A 117 1.83 -1.55 -1.56
CA PHE A 117 2.16 -2.34 -0.39
C PHE A 117 3.11 -3.45 -0.79
N TYR A 118 4.29 -3.48 -0.18
CA TYR A 118 5.32 -4.47 -0.45
C TYR A 118 5.52 -5.39 0.75
N LEU A 119 5.48 -6.70 0.49
CA LEU A 119 5.70 -7.78 1.45
C LEU A 119 7.10 -8.38 1.21
N ASN A 120 7.93 -8.44 2.25
CA ASN A 120 9.25 -9.08 2.17
C ASN A 120 9.10 -10.59 2.04
N LYS A 121 9.38 -11.11 0.85
CA LYS A 121 9.23 -12.52 0.47
C LYS A 121 9.85 -13.49 1.48
N ARG A 122 10.96 -13.12 2.11
CA ARG A 122 11.67 -13.96 3.09
C ARG A 122 10.78 -14.42 4.25
N TYR A 123 9.83 -13.61 4.70
CA TYR A 123 9.04 -13.89 5.91
C TYR A 123 7.62 -14.41 5.61
N MET A 124 7.15 -14.31 4.37
CA MET A 124 5.74 -14.53 4.02
C MET A 124 5.34 -16.00 3.84
N TYR A 125 6.27 -16.94 3.97
CA TYR A 125 5.97 -18.39 3.92
C TYR A 125 5.19 -18.91 5.15
N GLN A 126 5.10 -18.10 6.21
CA GLN A 126 4.32 -18.41 7.42
C GLN A 126 3.00 -17.63 7.41
N PRO A 127 1.84 -18.31 7.27
CA PRO A 127 0.54 -17.63 7.12
C PRO A 127 0.22 -16.63 8.24
N HIS A 128 0.51 -16.95 9.49
CA HIS A 128 0.28 -16.06 10.63
C HIS A 128 1.19 -14.82 10.62
N VAL A 129 2.42 -14.94 10.13
CA VAL A 129 3.34 -13.79 9.96
C VAL A 129 2.84 -12.91 8.83
N LEU A 130 2.49 -13.50 7.69
CA LEU A 130 1.91 -12.78 6.56
C LEU A 130 0.68 -12.00 6.99
N MET A 131 -0.30 -12.63 7.65
CA MET A 131 -1.52 -11.95 8.08
C MET A 131 -1.26 -10.84 9.09
N SER A 132 -0.33 -11.04 10.02
CA SER A 132 0.06 -9.97 10.95
C SER A 132 0.62 -8.74 10.20
N VAL A 133 1.41 -8.95 9.14
CA VAL A 133 1.95 -7.86 8.32
C VAL A 133 0.87 -7.24 7.44
N VAL A 134 0.05 -8.05 6.79
CA VAL A 134 -1.04 -7.58 5.92
C VAL A 134 -2.05 -6.74 6.69
N ARG A 135 -2.41 -7.16 7.90
CA ARG A 135 -3.30 -6.39 8.77
C ARG A 135 -2.65 -5.07 9.24
N HIS A 136 -1.36 -5.11 9.64
CA HIS A 136 -0.63 -3.92 10.10
C HIS A 136 -0.52 -2.87 8.98
N GLU A 137 0.05 -3.23 7.86
CA GLU A 137 0.24 -2.33 6.71
C GLU A 137 -1.11 -1.93 6.07
N GLY A 138 -2.08 -2.85 6.09
CA GLY A 138 -3.44 -2.58 5.66
C GLY A 138 -4.15 -1.56 6.54
N TRP A 139 -3.84 -1.54 7.83
CA TRP A 139 -4.34 -0.50 8.73
C TRP A 139 -3.81 0.88 8.35
N HIS A 140 -2.55 1.01 7.93
CA HIS A 140 -2.03 2.27 7.39
C HIS A 140 -2.78 2.73 6.14
N ALA A 141 -3.24 1.81 5.28
CA ALA A 141 -4.10 2.18 4.15
C ALA A 141 -5.50 2.65 4.61
N ALA A 142 -6.03 2.10 5.71
CA ALA A 142 -7.27 2.61 6.31
C ALA A 142 -7.05 3.99 6.98
N GLN A 143 -5.92 4.22 7.62
CA GLN A 143 -5.51 5.52 8.17
C GLN A 143 -5.34 6.58 7.07
N ASP A 144 -4.83 6.20 5.91
CA ASP A 144 -4.76 7.04 4.71
C ASP A 144 -6.19 7.43 4.24
N CYS A 145 -7.10 6.47 4.21
CA CYS A 145 -8.50 6.69 3.91
C CYS A 145 -9.20 7.60 4.94
N MET A 146 -8.88 7.43 6.23
CA MET A 146 -9.40 8.30 7.30
C MET A 146 -8.99 9.76 7.10
N ALA A 147 -7.80 10.02 6.57
CA ALA A 147 -7.29 11.36 6.28
C ALA A 147 -7.91 12.03 5.02
N GLY A 148 -8.91 11.41 4.42
CA GLY A 148 -9.61 11.96 3.24
C GLY A 148 -9.73 10.95 2.11
N THR A 149 -8.65 10.71 1.40
CA THR A 149 -8.55 9.67 0.36
C THR A 149 -7.11 9.19 0.29
N ILE A 150 -6.90 7.94 -0.13
CA ILE A 150 -5.55 7.40 -0.34
C ILE A 150 -4.71 8.15 -1.41
N LYS A 151 -5.28 9.17 -2.05
CA LYS A 151 -4.57 9.98 -3.05
C LYS A 151 -3.86 11.20 -2.46
N ASN A 152 -4.14 11.55 -1.22
CA ASN A 152 -3.53 12.73 -0.57
C ASN A 152 -2.21 12.41 0.15
N SER A 153 -1.84 11.13 0.26
CA SER A 153 -0.61 10.64 0.91
C SER A 153 -0.50 11.00 2.41
N MET A 154 -1.63 11.29 3.04
CA MET A 154 -1.73 11.60 4.47
C MET A 154 -2.28 10.40 5.23
N ILE A 155 -1.95 10.30 6.50
CA ILE A 155 -2.54 9.32 7.41
C ILE A 155 -3.12 10.02 8.63
N ALA A 156 -4.23 9.51 9.15
CA ALA A 156 -4.86 9.98 10.37
C ALA A 156 -5.20 8.81 11.28
N ILE A 157 -5.14 9.01 12.60
CA ILE A 157 -5.56 7.99 13.56
C ILE A 157 -7.06 7.71 13.41
N ILE A 158 -7.42 6.43 13.52
CA ILE A 158 -8.80 5.95 13.42
C ILE A 158 -9.42 5.81 14.81
N LYS A 159 -8.62 5.32 15.76
CA LYS A 159 -9.02 5.07 17.13
C LYS A 159 -8.42 6.12 18.05
N PRO A 160 -9.20 6.77 18.94
CA PRO A 160 -8.65 7.59 20.00
C PRO A 160 -7.60 6.84 20.82
N GLU A 161 -6.58 7.54 21.30
CA GLU A 161 -5.44 6.91 22.00
C GLU A 161 -5.87 6.10 23.23
N ASP A 162 -6.91 6.54 23.93
CA ASP A 162 -7.49 5.87 25.10
C ASP A 162 -8.27 4.59 24.76
N GLU A 163 -8.67 4.39 23.49
CA GLU A 163 -9.26 3.13 23.01
C GLU A 163 -8.18 2.08 22.66
N VAL A 164 -6.95 2.51 22.37
CA VAL A 164 -5.87 1.57 22.03
C VAL A 164 -5.36 0.90 23.30
N PRO A 165 -5.38 -0.44 23.40
CA PRO A 165 -4.94 -1.12 24.61
C PRO A 165 -3.49 -0.76 25.00
N PRO A 166 -3.21 -0.47 26.29
CA PRO A 166 -1.91 0.02 26.77
C PRO A 166 -0.72 -0.84 26.36
N ILE A 167 -0.93 -2.15 26.20
CA ILE A 167 0.13 -3.08 25.78
C ILE A 167 0.72 -2.71 24.42
N TRP A 168 -0.12 -2.25 23.48
CA TRP A 168 0.33 -1.87 22.14
C TRP A 168 1.01 -0.50 22.15
N GLN A 169 0.52 0.43 22.95
CA GLN A 169 1.17 1.72 23.18
C GLN A 169 2.58 1.54 23.77
N GLU A 170 2.75 0.68 24.76
CA GLU A 170 4.06 0.38 25.36
C GLU A 170 5.00 -0.35 24.40
N MET A 171 4.47 -1.20 23.53
CA MET A 171 5.27 -1.94 22.56
C MET A 171 5.92 -1.00 21.54
N VAL A 172 5.16 -0.05 21.00
CA VAL A 172 5.66 0.87 19.97
C VAL A 172 6.66 1.90 20.51
N LYS A 173 6.63 2.25 21.80
CA LYS A 173 7.60 3.14 22.43
C LYS A 173 9.05 2.66 22.29
N ARG A 174 9.25 1.36 22.17
CA ARG A 174 10.58 0.74 22.04
C ARG A 174 11.08 0.69 20.59
N THR A 175 10.18 0.85 19.62
CA THR A 175 10.46 0.57 18.21
C THR A 175 10.34 1.81 17.35
N TYR A 176 9.44 2.73 17.69
CA TYR A 176 9.08 3.87 16.84
C TYR A 176 9.38 5.22 17.51
N PRO A 177 9.73 6.25 16.72
CA PRO A 177 9.90 7.60 17.23
C PRO A 177 8.57 8.14 17.79
N PRO A 178 8.60 9.04 18.81
CA PRO A 178 7.38 9.52 19.48
C PRO A 178 6.28 10.02 18.53
N ALA A 179 6.66 10.72 17.46
CA ALA A 179 5.71 11.25 16.50
C ALA A 179 4.94 10.15 15.74
N ALA A 180 5.50 8.96 15.59
CA ALA A 180 4.85 7.85 14.87
C ALA A 180 4.03 6.94 15.80
N GLN A 181 4.26 6.99 17.11
CA GLN A 181 3.67 6.05 18.07
C GLN A 181 2.14 5.96 18.03
N PRO A 182 1.37 7.04 17.91
CA PRO A 182 -0.09 6.93 17.92
C PRO A 182 -0.65 6.03 16.80
N TRP A 183 -0.25 6.26 15.55
CA TRP A 183 -0.75 5.44 14.44
C TRP A 183 -0.10 4.06 14.34
N GLU A 184 1.14 3.91 14.80
CA GLU A 184 1.81 2.62 14.88
C GLU A 184 1.24 1.72 15.99
N ALA A 185 0.74 2.29 17.08
CA ALA A 185 0.06 1.55 18.14
C ALA A 185 -1.24 0.94 17.62
N GLU A 186 -2.05 1.70 16.89
CA GLU A 186 -3.24 1.17 16.21
C GLU A 186 -2.89 0.06 15.21
N ALA A 187 -1.92 0.32 14.33
CA ALA A 187 -1.51 -0.65 13.31
C ALA A 187 -0.95 -1.93 13.93
N THR A 188 -0.20 -1.82 15.04
CA THR A 188 0.30 -2.98 15.78
C THR A 188 -0.84 -3.77 16.41
N TRP A 189 -1.84 -3.09 16.98
CA TRP A 189 -3.05 -3.74 17.50
C TRP A 189 -3.83 -4.43 16.37
N ALA A 190 -4.15 -3.73 15.30
CA ALA A 190 -4.85 -4.28 14.14
C ALA A 190 -4.09 -5.48 13.53
N GLY A 191 -2.76 -5.42 13.47
CA GLY A 191 -1.92 -6.53 13.00
C GLY A 191 -2.07 -7.83 13.81
N LYS A 192 -2.62 -7.76 15.02
CA LYS A 192 -2.86 -8.91 15.91
C LYS A 192 -4.34 -9.22 16.12
N THR A 193 -5.23 -8.43 15.55
CA THR A 193 -6.68 -8.58 15.69
C THR A 193 -7.30 -9.01 14.37
N GLU A 194 -7.91 -10.19 14.36
CA GLU A 194 -8.61 -10.70 13.17
C GLU A 194 -9.76 -9.78 12.79
N ASN A 195 -9.96 -9.62 11.47
CA ASN A 195 -11.00 -8.82 10.83
C ASN A 195 -10.93 -7.30 11.06
N MET A 196 -10.20 -6.78 12.06
CA MET A 196 -10.16 -5.36 12.37
C MET A 196 -9.74 -4.50 11.17
N THR A 197 -8.66 -4.88 10.50
CA THR A 197 -8.18 -4.19 9.28
C THR A 197 -9.14 -4.39 8.10
N MET A 198 -9.68 -5.60 7.95
CA MET A 198 -10.64 -5.90 6.89
C MET A 198 -11.88 -4.99 6.99
N GLU A 199 -12.47 -4.87 8.17
CA GLU A 199 -13.65 -4.01 8.41
C GLU A 199 -13.36 -2.53 8.08
N ALA A 200 -12.21 -2.00 8.50
CA ALA A 200 -11.82 -0.62 8.20
C ALA A 200 -11.60 -0.38 6.70
N LEU A 201 -10.93 -1.32 6.01
CA LEU A 201 -10.73 -1.25 4.57
C LEU A 201 -12.04 -1.37 3.78
N GLU A 202 -12.98 -2.19 4.26
CA GLU A 202 -14.32 -2.29 3.65
C GLU A 202 -15.10 -0.98 3.82
N SER A 203 -15.03 -0.32 4.98
CA SER A 203 -15.65 0.99 5.21
C SER A 203 -15.06 2.03 4.27
N CYS A 204 -13.74 2.03 4.09
CA CYS A 204 -13.07 2.85 3.09
C CYS A 204 -13.60 2.55 1.67
N ALA A 205 -13.66 1.27 1.29
CA ALA A 205 -14.11 0.85 -0.04
C ALA A 205 -15.59 1.16 -0.34
N ARG A 206 -16.42 1.28 0.69
CA ARG A 206 -17.83 1.70 0.60
C ARG A 206 -18.00 3.22 0.62
N GLY A 207 -16.97 3.97 1.01
CA GLY A 207 -17.07 5.43 1.22
C GLY A 207 -17.80 5.79 2.52
N THR A 208 -17.82 4.88 3.50
CA THR A 208 -18.50 5.07 4.80
C THR A 208 -17.53 5.25 5.96
N MET A 209 -16.23 5.49 5.66
CA MET A 209 -15.16 5.54 6.66
C MET A 209 -15.49 6.47 7.83
N TRP A 210 -15.97 7.67 7.56
CA TRP A 210 -16.28 8.69 8.58
C TRP A 210 -17.64 8.52 9.25
N THR A 211 -18.45 7.56 8.78
CA THR A 211 -19.71 7.16 9.42
C THR A 211 -19.51 5.95 10.32
N ASP A 212 -18.69 5.00 9.88
CA ASP A 212 -18.41 3.76 10.61
C ASP A 212 -17.36 4.00 11.73
N TYR A 213 -16.48 4.98 11.50
CA TYR A 213 -15.45 5.42 12.46
C TYR A 213 -15.53 6.93 12.64
N ASP A 214 -15.87 7.39 13.83
CA ASP A 214 -15.97 8.82 14.12
C ASP A 214 -14.59 9.48 14.11
N PRO A 215 -14.31 10.45 13.22
CA PRO A 215 -13.01 11.10 13.17
C PRO A 215 -12.69 11.82 14.48
N THR A 216 -11.44 11.72 14.96
CA THR A 216 -10.99 12.53 16.09
C THR A 216 -11.18 14.02 15.81
N PRO A 217 -11.29 14.89 16.85
CA PRO A 217 -11.51 16.32 16.63
C PRO A 217 -10.51 16.96 15.65
N LEU A 218 -9.23 16.58 15.73
CA LEU A 218 -8.18 17.07 14.83
C LEU A 218 -8.37 16.56 13.40
N THR A 219 -8.72 15.30 13.24
CA THR A 219 -9.00 14.69 11.92
C THR A 219 -10.24 15.32 11.31
N ARG A 220 -11.29 15.54 12.10
CA ARG A 220 -12.52 16.18 11.64
C ARG A 220 -12.23 17.59 11.13
N GLN A 221 -11.51 18.41 11.90
CA GLN A 221 -11.11 19.75 11.47
C GLN A 221 -10.34 19.69 10.13
N TRP A 222 -9.38 18.76 9.99
CA TRP A 222 -8.65 18.56 8.73
C TRP A 222 -9.59 18.22 7.55
N LEU A 223 -10.54 17.32 7.77
CA LEU A 223 -11.49 16.89 6.73
C LEU A 223 -12.41 18.06 6.28
N GLU A 224 -12.85 18.91 7.21
CA GLU A 224 -13.65 20.11 6.95
C GLU A 224 -12.84 21.16 6.17
N GLU A 225 -11.64 21.49 6.64
CA GLU A 225 -10.74 22.47 6.01
C GLU A 225 -10.35 22.06 4.58
N ASN A 226 -10.30 20.77 4.27
CA ASN A 226 -9.97 20.25 2.94
C ASN A 226 -11.21 19.87 2.11
N GLY A 227 -12.41 20.11 2.62
CA GLY A 227 -13.67 19.95 1.88
C GLY A 227 -14.11 18.49 1.67
N TYR A 228 -13.60 17.56 2.48
CA TYR A 228 -14.01 16.15 2.44
C TYR A 228 -15.35 15.92 3.12
N ILE A 229 -15.63 16.63 4.20
CA ILE A 229 -16.92 16.63 4.90
C ILE A 229 -17.43 18.06 5.02
N LYS A 230 -18.75 18.21 5.25
CA LYS A 230 -19.41 19.49 5.49
C LYS A 230 -20.13 19.42 6.83
N ASP A 231 -20.13 20.52 7.57
CA ASP A 231 -20.96 20.73 8.77
C ASP A 231 -22.47 20.56 8.46
#